data_8c9a0756d0d381b10f1939ff802bfdde
#
_entry.id   8c9a0756d0d381b10f1939ff802bfdde
#
_cell.length_a   1.000
_cell.length_b   1.000
_cell.length_c   1.000
_cell.angle_alpha   90.00
_cell.angle_beta   90.00
_cell.angle_gamma   90.00
#
_symmetry.space_group_name_H-M   'P 1'
#
loop_
_entity.id
_entity.type
_entity.pdbx_description
1 polymer ?
#
loop_
_entity_poly.entity_id
_entity_poly.type
_entity_poly.pdbx_seq_one_letter_code
_entity_poly.pdbx_strand_id
1 'polypeptide(L)'
;MKFRVFILIIISLLTINIACADTTATSIQQPATPPITQPQNISFENCTKMFSINKEKLFYLTLGGITANKFAIEEIQTNNGYVIFSVANNKYLATVAGIDAENSILKITPCNDIYFFPPGIFIGIFKYIELNLNMEIK
;
A
#
# COMPACT_ATOMS: atom_id res chain seq x y z
N MET A 1 31.48 -68.00 -36.09
CA MET A 1 30.90 -68.18 -34.76
C MET A 1 31.22 -67.01 -33.80
N LYS A 2 32.24 -66.20 -34.03
CA LYS A 2 32.63 -65.07 -33.15
C LYS A 2 31.80 -63.82 -33.33
N PHE A 3 31.17 -63.64 -34.46
CA PHE A 3 30.36 -62.43 -34.75
C PHE A 3 28.98 -62.40 -34.07
N ARG A 4 28.38 -63.59 -33.86
CA ARG A 4 27.06 -63.72 -33.22
C ARG A 4 27.11 -63.46 -31.70
N VAL A 5 28.25 -63.76 -31.08
CA VAL A 5 28.43 -63.51 -29.64
C VAL A 5 28.60 -62.01 -29.35
N PHE A 6 29.24 -61.27 -30.27
CA PHE A 6 29.46 -59.83 -30.14
C PHE A 6 28.18 -59.04 -30.25
N ILE A 7 27.26 -59.46 -31.13
CA ILE A 7 25.94 -58.82 -31.30
C ILE A 7 25.05 -59.02 -30.05
N LEU A 8 25.11 -60.21 -29.44
CA LEU A 8 24.38 -60.49 -28.20
C LEU A 8 24.87 -59.66 -27.00
N ILE A 9 26.16 -59.38 -26.93
CA ILE A 9 26.75 -58.55 -25.87
C ILE A 9 26.34 -57.07 -26.07
N ILE A 10 26.30 -56.60 -27.33
CA ILE A 10 25.89 -55.23 -27.63
C ILE A 10 24.39 -55.02 -27.34
N ILE A 11 23.54 -55.99 -27.63
CA ILE A 11 22.11 -55.93 -27.30
C ILE A 11 21.89 -55.98 -25.80
N SER A 12 22.70 -56.74 -25.06
CA SER A 12 22.62 -56.78 -23.61
C SER A 12 23.03 -55.47 -22.94
N LEU A 13 23.97 -54.71 -23.54
CA LEU A 13 24.35 -53.41 -23.02
C LEU A 13 23.32 -52.30 -23.33
N LEU A 14 22.51 -52.46 -24.36
CA LEU A 14 21.46 -51.46 -24.71
C LEU A 14 20.20 -51.59 -23.86
N THR A 15 19.98 -52.71 -23.17
CA THR A 15 18.77 -52.92 -22.36
C THR A 15 18.90 -52.43 -20.90
N ILE A 16 20.07 -51.97 -20.50
CA ILE A 16 20.31 -51.52 -19.10
C ILE A 16 19.99 -50.04 -18.90
N ASN A 17 19.67 -49.30 -19.98
CA ASN A 17 19.47 -47.85 -19.89
C ASN A 17 17.98 -47.39 -19.83
N ILE A 18 17.02 -48.30 -19.54
CA ILE A 18 15.60 -47.92 -19.46
C ILE A 18 15.01 -48.20 -18.05
N ALA A 19 15.84 -48.23 -17.06
CA ALA A 19 15.34 -48.41 -15.70
C ALA A 19 16.05 -47.42 -14.75
N CYS A 20 15.76 -46.16 -14.91
CA CYS A 20 15.93 -45.15 -13.87
C CYS A 20 15.25 -43.85 -14.30
N ALA A 21 13.97 -43.85 -14.28
CA ALA A 21 13.21 -42.62 -14.19
C ALA A 21 12.06 -42.78 -13.19
N ASP A 22 12.36 -43.41 -12.06
CA ASP A 22 11.66 -43.03 -10.84
C ASP A 22 12.33 -41.74 -10.39
N THR A 23 11.93 -40.69 -11.08
CA THR A 23 12.03 -39.35 -10.53
C THR A 23 11.05 -39.34 -9.37
N THR A 24 11.49 -39.80 -8.21
CA THR A 24 10.98 -39.23 -6.97
C THR A 24 11.20 -37.73 -7.15
N ALA A 25 10.17 -37.06 -7.59
CA ALA A 25 10.04 -35.62 -7.44
C ALA A 25 10.10 -35.40 -5.93
N THR A 26 11.32 -35.32 -5.40
CA THR A 26 11.57 -34.57 -4.20
C THR A 26 11.04 -33.19 -4.55
N SER A 27 9.81 -32.93 -4.15
CA SER A 27 9.29 -31.59 -4.10
C SER A 27 10.28 -30.84 -3.21
N ILE A 28 11.26 -30.21 -3.83
CA ILE A 28 11.96 -29.10 -3.23
C ILE A 28 10.80 -28.16 -2.93
N GLN A 29 10.33 -28.20 -1.69
CA GLN A 29 9.51 -27.11 -1.16
C GLN A 29 10.37 -25.88 -1.34
N GLN A 30 10.14 -25.22 -2.48
CA GLN A 30 10.59 -23.87 -2.70
C GLN A 30 10.12 -23.13 -1.46
N PRO A 31 11.01 -22.51 -0.67
CA PRO A 31 10.59 -21.74 0.50
C PRO A 31 9.48 -20.83 0.00
N ALA A 32 8.30 -20.97 0.61
CA ALA A 32 7.16 -20.15 0.26
C ALA A 32 7.66 -18.70 0.33
N THR A 33 7.89 -18.13 -0.84
CA THR A 33 8.17 -16.70 -0.96
C THR A 33 6.98 -16.06 -0.24
N PRO A 34 7.19 -15.29 0.83
CA PRO A 34 6.08 -14.63 1.48
C PRO A 34 5.32 -13.91 0.38
N PRO A 35 3.98 -14.00 0.35
CA PRO A 35 3.21 -13.34 -0.69
C PRO A 35 3.71 -11.90 -0.71
N ILE A 36 4.27 -11.48 -1.83
CA ILE A 36 4.59 -10.08 -2.07
C ILE A 36 3.23 -9.43 -2.02
N THR A 37 2.89 -8.87 -0.86
CA THR A 37 1.70 -8.07 -0.70
C THR A 37 1.92 -6.93 -1.68
N GLN A 38 1.28 -7.02 -2.84
CA GLN A 38 1.32 -5.92 -3.80
C GLN A 38 0.95 -4.67 -3.01
N PRO A 39 1.72 -3.58 -3.11
CA PRO A 39 1.33 -2.34 -2.49
C PRO A 39 -0.09 -2.08 -2.94
N GLN A 40 -1.03 -2.07 -1.99
CA GLN A 40 -2.41 -1.78 -2.30
C GLN A 40 -2.39 -0.37 -2.87
N ASN A 41 -2.58 -0.26 -4.18
CA ASN A 41 -2.88 1.01 -4.81
C ASN A 41 -4.17 1.51 -4.16
N ILE A 42 -3.99 2.37 -3.16
CA ILE A 42 -5.12 3.07 -2.57
C ILE A 42 -5.67 3.93 -3.68
N SER A 43 -6.90 3.64 -4.11
CA SER A 43 -7.51 4.45 -5.14
C SER A 43 -7.59 5.88 -4.62
N PHE A 44 -7.39 6.84 -5.50
CA PHE A 44 -7.46 8.28 -5.21
C PHE A 44 -8.73 8.65 -4.43
N GLU A 45 -9.82 7.96 -4.68
CA GLU A 45 -11.12 8.15 -4.02
C GLU A 45 -11.05 7.91 -2.52
N ASN A 46 -10.24 6.95 -2.06
CA ASN A 46 -10.15 6.60 -0.66
C ASN A 46 -9.39 7.63 0.19
N CYS A 47 -8.48 8.39 -0.41
CA CYS A 47 -7.71 9.43 0.30
C CYS A 47 -8.29 10.84 0.11
N THR A 48 -9.48 10.93 -0.46
CA THR A 48 -10.22 12.18 -0.70
C THR A 48 -11.61 12.07 -0.10
N LYS A 49 -12.04 13.08 0.67
CA LYS A 49 -13.37 13.09 1.30
C LYS A 49 -13.97 14.47 1.29
N MET A 50 -15.26 14.55 0.96
CA MET A 50 -16.06 15.75 1.04
C MET A 50 -16.73 15.87 2.42
N PHE A 51 -16.79 17.09 2.93
CA PHE A 51 -17.44 17.43 4.20
C PHE A 51 -18.39 18.61 3.99
N SER A 52 -19.57 18.57 4.62
CA SER A 52 -20.55 19.65 4.61
C SER A 52 -20.22 20.70 5.67
N ILE A 53 -19.07 21.33 5.50
CA ILE A 53 -18.56 22.44 6.30
C ILE A 53 -17.69 23.33 5.42
N ASN A 54 -17.55 24.61 5.80
CA ASN A 54 -16.73 25.55 5.04
C ASN A 54 -15.23 25.18 5.11
N LYS A 55 -14.45 25.70 4.14
CA LYS A 55 -13.02 25.43 3.99
C LYS A 55 -12.22 25.74 5.26
N GLU A 56 -12.50 26.85 5.92
CA GLU A 56 -11.75 27.29 7.09
C GLU A 56 -11.93 26.32 8.25
N LYS A 57 -13.17 25.96 8.57
CA LYS A 57 -13.48 24.96 9.60
C LYS A 57 -12.86 23.61 9.29
N LEU A 58 -12.95 23.14 8.04
CA LEU A 58 -12.33 21.89 7.65
C LEU A 58 -10.80 21.92 7.83
N PHE A 59 -10.17 23.06 7.52
CA PHE A 59 -8.74 23.22 7.68
C PHE A 59 -8.31 23.07 9.16
N TYR A 60 -9.01 23.77 10.08
CA TYR A 60 -8.70 23.65 11.51
C TYR A 60 -9.00 22.25 12.07
N LEU A 61 -10.09 21.63 11.65
CA LEU A 61 -10.38 20.24 12.03
C LEU A 61 -9.33 19.25 11.48
N THR A 62 -8.78 19.53 10.30
CA THR A 62 -7.66 18.73 9.73
C THR A 62 -6.42 18.85 10.60
N LEU A 63 -6.05 20.06 11.04
CA LEU A 63 -4.94 20.26 11.98
C LEU A 63 -5.19 19.50 13.29
N GLY A 64 -6.40 19.62 13.84
CA GLY A 64 -6.81 18.87 15.03
C GLY A 64 -6.69 17.36 14.85
N GLY A 65 -7.13 16.84 13.70
CA GLY A 65 -7.04 15.43 13.35
C GLY A 65 -5.60 14.92 13.24
N ILE A 66 -4.71 15.70 12.62
CA ILE A 66 -3.28 15.39 12.52
C ILE A 66 -2.67 15.32 13.92
N THR A 67 -2.94 16.31 14.77
CA THR A 67 -2.42 16.38 16.14
C THR A 67 -2.98 15.28 17.04
N ALA A 68 -4.28 14.98 16.95
CA ALA A 68 -4.94 13.94 17.75
C ALA A 68 -4.39 12.53 17.42
N ASN A 69 -3.98 12.30 16.17
CA ASN A 69 -3.32 11.07 15.76
C ASN A 69 -1.81 11.06 16.08
N LYS A 70 -1.30 12.09 16.77
CA LYS A 70 0.13 12.24 17.16
C LYS A 70 1.09 12.28 15.95
N PHE A 71 0.63 12.80 14.83
CA PHE A 71 1.46 13.03 13.67
C PHE A 71 2.18 14.37 13.83
N ALA A 72 3.42 14.46 13.36
CA ALA A 72 4.22 15.67 13.47
C ALA A 72 3.89 16.64 12.32
N ILE A 73 3.44 17.86 12.63
CA ILE A 73 3.22 18.91 11.65
C ILE A 73 4.56 19.55 11.30
N GLU A 74 4.89 19.63 10.01
CA GLU A 74 6.12 20.22 9.52
C GLU A 74 5.89 21.61 8.91
N GLU A 75 4.79 21.79 8.17
CA GLU A 75 4.47 23.05 7.51
C GLU A 75 2.95 23.28 7.50
N ILE A 76 2.56 24.53 7.71
CA ILE A 76 1.17 24.99 7.65
C ILE A 76 1.10 26.18 6.68
N GLN A 77 0.21 26.06 5.68
CA GLN A 77 -0.05 27.12 4.72
C GLN A 77 -1.57 27.41 4.68
N THR A 78 -2.03 28.25 5.58
CA THR A 78 -3.45 28.56 5.75
C THR A 78 -4.06 29.18 4.48
N ASN A 79 -3.36 30.12 3.85
CA ASN A 79 -3.85 30.81 2.65
C ASN A 79 -4.05 29.82 1.49
N ASN A 80 -3.11 28.89 1.32
CA ASN A 80 -3.15 27.87 0.27
C ASN A 80 -4.00 26.65 0.66
N GLY A 81 -4.36 26.54 1.93
CA GLY A 81 -5.20 25.45 2.44
C GLY A 81 -4.49 24.09 2.48
N TYR A 82 -3.18 24.06 2.81
CA TYR A 82 -2.49 22.80 2.94
C TYR A 82 -1.64 22.71 4.22
N VAL A 83 -1.39 21.46 4.61
CA VAL A 83 -0.54 21.09 5.73
C VAL A 83 0.38 19.96 5.29
N ILE A 84 1.69 20.09 5.57
CA ILE A 84 2.64 18.99 5.45
C ILE A 84 2.84 18.41 6.84
N PHE A 85 2.71 17.11 6.96
CA PHE A 85 2.92 16.39 8.21
C PHE A 85 3.69 15.09 7.98
N SER A 86 4.32 14.54 9.01
CA SER A 86 5.08 13.31 8.94
C SER A 86 4.55 12.24 9.89
N VAL A 87 4.66 10.99 9.42
CA VAL A 87 4.32 9.78 10.16
C VAL A 87 5.40 8.73 9.87
N ALA A 88 6.11 8.25 10.89
CA ALA A 88 7.15 7.24 10.75
C ALA A 88 8.19 7.58 9.64
N ASN A 89 8.69 8.83 9.64
CA ASN A 89 9.64 9.38 8.69
C ASN A 89 9.13 9.57 7.25
N ASN A 90 7.88 9.31 6.99
CA ASN A 90 7.26 9.59 5.69
C ASN A 90 6.45 10.89 5.75
N LYS A 91 6.52 11.68 4.69
CA LYS A 91 5.82 12.97 4.58
C LYS A 91 4.52 12.83 3.80
N TYR A 92 3.51 13.54 4.26
CA TYR A 92 2.18 13.57 3.69
C TYR A 92 1.71 15.02 3.52
N LEU A 93 0.94 15.24 2.47
CA LEU A 93 0.29 16.52 2.16
C LEU A 93 -1.22 16.37 2.37
N ALA A 94 -1.77 17.14 3.29
CA ALA A 94 -3.20 17.34 3.42
C ALA A 94 -3.59 18.64 2.73
N THR A 95 -4.47 18.57 1.74
CA THR A 95 -4.96 19.73 1.00
C THR A 95 -6.46 19.90 1.24
N VAL A 96 -6.86 21.10 1.67
CA VAL A 96 -8.26 21.49 1.87
C VAL A 96 -8.66 22.49 0.82
N ALA A 97 -9.69 22.18 0.03
CA ALA A 97 -10.24 23.05 -0.98
C ALA A 97 -11.74 23.30 -0.69
N GLY A 98 -12.20 24.54 -0.83
CA GLY A 98 -13.62 24.86 -0.81
C GLY A 98 -14.25 24.48 -2.14
N ILE A 99 -15.44 23.88 -2.08
CA ILE A 99 -16.30 23.63 -3.24
C ILE A 99 -17.28 24.79 -3.37
N ASP A 100 -17.89 25.14 -2.24
CA ASP A 100 -18.82 26.27 -2.08
C ASP A 100 -18.72 26.81 -0.64
N ALA A 101 -19.69 27.63 -0.22
CA ALA A 101 -19.71 28.26 1.10
C ALA A 101 -19.87 27.26 2.25
N GLU A 102 -20.51 26.11 2.01
CA GLU A 102 -20.87 25.14 3.02
C GLU A 102 -20.20 23.78 2.82
N ASN A 103 -19.59 23.57 1.67
CA ASN A 103 -18.97 22.29 1.32
C ASN A 103 -17.50 22.45 0.98
N SER A 104 -16.70 21.54 1.49
CA SER A 104 -15.27 21.50 1.21
C SER A 104 -14.75 20.07 1.13
N ILE A 105 -13.57 19.92 0.56
CA ILE A 105 -12.94 18.64 0.29
C ILE A 105 -11.56 18.59 0.93
N LEU A 106 -11.27 17.48 1.57
CA LEU A 106 -9.95 17.13 2.10
C LEU A 106 -9.36 16.01 1.29
N LYS A 107 -8.14 16.22 0.80
CA LYS A 107 -7.32 15.21 0.13
C LYS A 107 -6.04 15.03 0.90
N ILE A 108 -5.65 13.78 1.16
CA ILE A 108 -4.39 13.43 1.81
C ILE A 108 -3.57 12.55 0.87
N THR A 109 -2.37 12.98 0.53
CA THR A 109 -1.47 12.26 -0.38
C THR A 109 -0.10 12.12 0.22
N PRO A 110 0.64 11.03 -0.06
CA PRO A 110 2.04 10.94 0.30
C PRO A 110 2.86 11.95 -0.53
N CYS A 111 3.93 12.45 0.07
CA CYS A 111 4.98 13.19 -0.63
C CYS A 111 6.10 12.23 -1.04
N ASN A 112 6.85 12.54 -2.11
CA ASN A 112 8.07 11.82 -2.50
C ASN A 112 7.88 10.33 -2.82
N ASP A 113 7.43 10.00 -4.00
CA ASP A 113 7.46 8.65 -4.60
C ASP A 113 7.09 7.48 -3.65
N ILE A 114 6.32 7.74 -2.61
CA ILE A 114 5.85 6.71 -1.69
C ILE A 114 4.66 6.02 -2.34
N TYR A 115 4.89 4.82 -2.85
CA TYR A 115 3.84 4.01 -3.47
C TYR A 115 2.96 3.27 -2.47
N PHE A 116 3.40 3.15 -1.23
CA PHE A 116 2.63 2.53 -0.16
C PHE A 116 2.10 3.59 0.81
N PHE A 117 0.78 3.69 0.89
CA PHE A 117 0.10 4.64 1.77
C PHE A 117 -0.80 3.87 2.75
N PRO A 118 -0.39 3.72 4.03
CA PRO A 118 -1.21 3.04 5.02
C PRO A 118 -2.57 3.73 5.19
N PRO A 119 -3.70 3.02 4.97
CA PRO A 119 -5.03 3.64 5.03
C PRO A 119 -5.36 4.23 6.41
N GLY A 120 -4.76 3.72 7.47
CA GLY A 120 -4.96 4.22 8.82
C GLY A 120 -4.63 5.70 9.00
N ILE A 121 -3.74 6.27 8.18
CA ILE A 121 -3.33 7.68 8.27
C ILE A 121 -4.50 8.60 7.93
N PHE A 122 -5.12 8.45 6.75
CA PHE A 122 -6.23 9.31 6.34
C PHE A 122 -7.54 8.94 7.06
N ILE A 123 -7.79 7.65 7.31
CA ILE A 123 -8.97 7.18 8.06
C ILE A 123 -8.99 7.80 9.46
N GLY A 124 -7.87 7.83 10.16
CA GLY A 124 -7.77 8.44 11.49
C GLY A 124 -8.13 9.92 11.47
N ILE A 125 -7.62 10.67 10.50
CA ILE A 125 -7.92 12.10 10.34
C ILE A 125 -9.39 12.31 9.98
N PHE A 126 -9.92 11.56 8.99
CA PHE A 126 -11.33 11.69 8.58
C PHE A 126 -12.28 11.37 9.74
N LYS A 127 -12.01 10.31 10.49
CA LYS A 127 -12.82 9.95 11.66
C LYS A 127 -12.80 11.05 12.73
N TYR A 128 -11.64 11.65 12.99
CA TYR A 128 -11.55 12.78 13.92
C TYR A 128 -12.44 13.94 13.46
N ILE A 129 -12.38 14.32 12.18
CA ILE A 129 -13.19 15.40 11.62
C ILE A 129 -14.67 15.07 11.76
N GLU A 130 -15.11 13.87 11.40
CA GLU A 130 -16.51 13.43 11.51
C GLU A 130 -17.06 13.55 12.94
N LEU A 131 -16.27 13.16 13.92
CA LEU A 131 -16.65 13.23 15.34
C LEU A 131 -16.73 14.67 15.84
N ASN A 132 -16.05 15.61 15.19
CA ASN A 132 -15.93 17.00 15.66
C ASN A 132 -16.61 18.02 14.72
N LEU A 133 -17.41 17.57 13.77
CA LEU A 133 -18.11 18.46 12.82
C LEU A 133 -18.94 19.55 13.50
N ASN A 134 -19.52 19.25 14.66
CA ASN A 134 -20.38 20.16 15.41
C ASN A 134 -19.63 21.05 16.42
N MET A 135 -18.29 20.91 16.52
CA MET A 135 -17.51 21.79 17.39
C MET A 135 -17.54 23.23 16.85
N GLU A 136 -17.79 24.18 17.75
CA GLU A 136 -17.56 25.59 17.45
C GLU A 136 -16.07 25.89 17.59
N ILE A 137 -15.48 26.38 16.52
CA ILE A 137 -14.09 26.89 16.54
C ILE A 137 -14.18 28.34 17.01
N LYS A 138 -13.76 28.58 18.25
CA LYS A 138 -13.66 29.94 18.85
C LYS A 138 -12.32 30.55 18.53
#